data_ca7e7262f8c3618b0daca75eb0c2f3ff
#
_entry.id   ca7e7262f8c3618b0daca75eb0c2f3ff
#
_cell.length_a   1.000
_cell.length_b   1.000
_cell.length_c   1.000
_cell.angle_alpha   90.00
_cell.angle_beta   90.00
_cell.angle_gamma   90.00
#
_symmetry.space_group_name_H-M   'P 1'
#
loop_
_entity.id
_entity.type
_entity.pdbx_description
1 polymer ?
#
loop_
_entity_poly.entity_id
_entity_poly.type
_entity_poly.pdbx_seq_one_letter_code
_entity_poly.pdbx_strand_id
1 'polypeptide(L)'
;LMYETRYADDRTKLLQENQIAQFTAADALAADRQLFSSPADITFVIVGNVAEDKLVALITRYLGSIKHSDSPLAAGKPLTRATDNASVTVKEQNEPVAQVSQWKRYDSRTPVNLATRMALDAFNVALAKDLRVNIREQASGAYSVSSRLSVDPQAKDISHLLAFTCQPERHDEQLTLANEVMVKRLTKGISEQELNEYQQNVQRSLDIQQRSVQQLANTIINSLIQYDDPAAWTEQEQLLVMLPTY
;
A
#
# COMPACT_ATOMS: atom_id res chain seq x y z
N LEU A 1 -11.77 -1.88 -13.26
CA LEU A 1 -11.39 -3.10 -13.99
C LEU A 1 -10.42 -3.97 -13.18
N MET A 2 -9.19 -3.53 -12.87
CA MET A 2 -8.23 -4.35 -12.11
C MET A 2 -8.76 -4.77 -10.74
N TYR A 3 -9.50 -3.93 -10.02
CA TYR A 3 -10.13 -4.29 -8.76
C TYR A 3 -11.22 -5.35 -8.92
N GLU A 4 -12.03 -5.27 -9.97
CA GLU A 4 -13.08 -6.25 -10.27
C GLU A 4 -12.52 -7.63 -10.61
N THR A 5 -11.33 -7.69 -11.20
CA THR A 5 -10.67 -8.98 -11.49
C THR A 5 -9.99 -9.57 -10.25
N ARG A 6 -9.63 -8.74 -9.26
CA ARG A 6 -8.98 -9.19 -8.00
C ARG A 6 -9.96 -9.76 -6.99
N TYR A 7 -11.20 -9.32 -7.03
CA TYR A 7 -12.21 -9.65 -6.03
C TYR A 7 -13.52 -10.10 -6.69
N ALA A 8 -14.06 -11.18 -6.19
CA ALA A 8 -15.42 -11.64 -6.49
C ALA A 8 -16.43 -10.98 -5.53
N ASP A 9 -16.47 -9.65 -5.53
CA ASP A 9 -17.20 -8.86 -4.55
C ASP A 9 -17.85 -7.64 -5.23
N ASP A 10 -19.15 -7.47 -5.03
CA ASP A 10 -19.91 -6.38 -5.66
C ASP A 10 -19.43 -4.98 -5.24
N ARG A 11 -18.83 -4.85 -4.06
CA ARG A 11 -18.26 -3.60 -3.57
C ARG A 11 -17.06 -3.09 -4.38
N THR A 12 -16.46 -3.96 -5.21
CA THR A 12 -15.31 -3.61 -6.07
C THR A 12 -15.72 -3.30 -7.50
N LYS A 13 -16.98 -3.48 -7.86
CA LYS A 13 -17.50 -3.17 -9.18
C LYS A 13 -17.54 -1.66 -9.42
N LEU A 14 -17.29 -1.26 -10.66
CA LEU A 14 -17.50 0.12 -11.07
C LEU A 14 -18.97 0.49 -10.94
N LEU A 15 -19.22 1.63 -10.31
CA LEU A 15 -20.56 2.18 -10.21
C LEU A 15 -21.08 2.50 -11.61
N GLN A 16 -22.29 2.06 -11.89
CA GLN A 16 -22.99 2.37 -13.12
C GLN A 16 -23.65 3.75 -13.00
N GLU A 17 -23.85 4.42 -14.13
CA GLU A 17 -24.43 5.77 -14.18
C GLU A 17 -25.80 5.85 -13.46
N ASN A 18 -26.63 4.82 -13.61
CA ASN A 18 -27.93 4.73 -12.93
C ASN A 18 -27.80 4.61 -11.41
N GLN A 19 -26.75 3.97 -10.90
CA GLN A 19 -26.49 3.87 -9.45
C GLN A 19 -26.01 5.22 -8.89
N ILE A 20 -25.16 5.92 -9.64
CA ILE A 20 -24.69 7.26 -9.26
C ILE A 20 -25.87 8.25 -9.25
N ALA A 21 -26.76 8.17 -10.25
CA ALA A 21 -27.94 9.03 -10.33
C ALA A 21 -28.97 8.83 -9.22
N GLN A 22 -28.97 7.64 -8.60
CA GLN A 22 -29.87 7.32 -7.47
C GLN A 22 -29.31 7.79 -6.12
N PHE A 23 -28.01 8.10 -6.03
CA PHE A 23 -27.38 8.50 -4.77
C PHE A 23 -27.79 9.93 -4.41
N THR A 24 -28.33 10.09 -3.20
CA THR A 24 -28.87 11.37 -2.72
C THR A 24 -28.00 11.99 -1.61
N ALA A 25 -28.18 13.26 -1.34
CA ALA A 25 -27.56 13.92 -0.20
C ALA A 25 -28.01 13.30 1.15
N ALA A 26 -29.23 12.73 1.21
CA ALA A 26 -29.71 12.02 2.40
C ALA A 26 -28.92 10.73 2.65
N ASP A 27 -28.58 9.99 1.59
CA ASP A 27 -27.74 8.78 1.69
C ASP A 27 -26.34 9.10 2.17
N ALA A 28 -25.74 10.18 1.64
CA ALA A 28 -24.43 10.68 2.11
C ALA A 28 -24.47 11.03 3.61
N LEU A 29 -25.49 11.76 4.03
CA LEU A 29 -25.64 12.16 5.44
C LEU A 29 -25.92 10.93 6.35
N ALA A 30 -26.65 9.93 5.86
CA ALA A 30 -26.88 8.70 6.61
C ALA A 30 -25.57 7.91 6.79
N ALA A 31 -24.74 7.81 5.74
CA ALA A 31 -23.44 7.17 5.80
C ALA A 31 -22.49 7.92 6.75
N ASP A 32 -22.43 9.25 6.67
CA ASP A 32 -21.64 10.10 7.57
C ASP A 32 -22.02 9.87 9.03
N ARG A 33 -23.31 9.91 9.33
CA ARG A 33 -23.81 9.64 10.68
C ARG A 33 -23.48 8.24 11.17
N GLN A 34 -23.56 7.23 10.28
CA GLN A 34 -23.18 5.86 10.63
C GLN A 34 -21.70 5.73 10.96
N LEU A 35 -20.82 6.36 10.16
CA LEU A 35 -19.37 6.30 10.33
C LEU A 35 -18.87 7.10 11.53
N PHE A 36 -19.49 8.25 11.82
CA PHE A 36 -19.00 9.20 12.82
C PHE A 36 -19.93 9.36 14.02
N SER A 37 -20.92 8.50 14.18
CA SER A 37 -21.87 8.57 15.31
C SER A 37 -21.27 8.16 16.65
N SER A 38 -20.19 7.38 16.63
CA SER A 38 -19.50 6.94 17.84
C SER A 38 -18.01 7.24 17.76
N PRO A 39 -17.39 7.87 18.77
CA PRO A 39 -15.95 8.03 18.86
C PRO A 39 -15.22 6.77 19.31
N ALA A 40 -15.92 5.66 19.62
CA ALA A 40 -15.34 4.44 20.16
C ALA A 40 -14.25 3.83 19.26
N ASP A 41 -14.41 4.00 17.94
CA ASP A 41 -13.47 3.47 16.95
C ASP A 41 -12.58 4.54 16.30
N ILE A 42 -12.57 5.76 16.89
CA ILE A 42 -11.77 6.88 16.38
C ILE A 42 -10.54 7.07 17.25
N THR A 43 -9.36 6.96 16.65
CA THR A 43 -8.10 7.28 17.29
C THR A 43 -7.60 8.64 16.81
N PHE A 44 -7.33 9.54 17.77
CA PHE A 44 -6.76 10.85 17.49
C PHE A 44 -5.25 10.82 17.72
N VAL A 45 -4.48 11.16 16.70
CA VAL A 45 -3.02 11.30 16.80
C VAL A 45 -2.68 12.78 16.74
N ILE A 46 -2.10 13.30 17.81
CA ILE A 46 -1.74 14.72 17.96
C ILE A 46 -0.23 14.81 18.12
N VAL A 47 0.43 15.50 17.21
CA VAL A 47 1.89 15.73 17.24
C VAL A 47 2.15 17.22 17.14
N GLY A 48 2.94 17.75 18.09
CA GLY A 48 3.27 19.17 18.07
C GLY A 48 3.97 19.63 19.35
N ASN A 49 4.42 20.86 19.35
CA ASN A 49 5.02 21.50 20.53
C ASN A 49 3.93 22.23 21.33
N VAL A 50 3.12 21.48 22.05
CA VAL A 50 2.03 21.99 22.90
C VAL A 50 2.26 21.53 24.33
N ALA A 51 2.12 22.42 25.30
CA ALA A 51 2.21 22.06 26.71
C ALA A 51 1.09 21.06 27.06
N GLU A 52 1.45 20.00 27.78
CA GLU A 52 0.56 18.86 28.06
C GLU A 52 -0.74 19.29 28.78
N ASP A 53 -0.64 20.18 29.79
CA ASP A 53 -1.78 20.71 30.52
C ASP A 53 -2.78 21.43 29.60
N LYS A 54 -2.29 22.23 28.66
CA LYS A 54 -3.13 22.89 27.64
C LYS A 54 -3.74 21.87 26.68
N LEU A 55 -2.98 20.86 26.28
CA LEU A 55 -3.46 19.82 25.38
C LEU A 55 -4.59 19.03 26.04
N VAL A 56 -4.42 18.60 27.30
CA VAL A 56 -5.45 17.88 28.06
C VAL A 56 -6.71 18.70 28.18
N ALA A 57 -6.60 20.01 28.48
CA ALA A 57 -7.76 20.89 28.58
C ALA A 57 -8.53 21.01 27.25
N LEU A 58 -7.81 21.10 26.11
CA LEU A 58 -8.42 21.15 24.77
C LEU A 58 -9.07 19.82 24.40
N ILE A 59 -8.40 18.69 24.65
CA ILE A 59 -8.94 17.35 24.40
C ILE A 59 -10.23 17.17 25.22
N THR A 60 -10.19 17.45 26.50
CA THR A 60 -11.38 17.33 27.36
C THR A 60 -12.53 18.20 26.88
N ARG A 61 -12.24 19.42 26.45
CA ARG A 61 -13.27 20.36 26.00
C ARG A 61 -13.88 19.97 24.65
N TYR A 62 -13.06 19.57 23.67
CA TYR A 62 -13.50 19.38 22.29
C TYR A 62 -13.73 17.91 21.92
N LEU A 63 -12.86 17.00 22.34
CA LEU A 63 -13.01 15.57 22.04
C LEU A 63 -13.83 14.84 23.11
N GLY A 64 -13.66 15.21 24.40
CA GLY A 64 -14.43 14.62 25.49
C GLY A 64 -15.92 15.02 25.49
N SER A 65 -16.32 16.02 24.68
CA SER A 65 -17.72 16.40 24.49
C SER A 65 -18.43 15.62 23.38
N ILE A 66 -17.70 14.81 22.60
CA ILE A 66 -18.29 13.97 21.55
C ILE A 66 -19.11 12.88 22.24
N LYS A 67 -20.40 12.78 21.88
CA LYS A 67 -21.30 11.78 22.47
C LYS A 67 -20.76 10.39 22.24
N HIS A 68 -20.53 9.67 23.31
CA HIS A 68 -20.16 8.26 23.24
C HIS A 68 -21.38 7.39 22.90
N SER A 69 -21.20 6.45 22.00
CA SER A 69 -22.13 5.35 21.75
C SER A 69 -21.43 4.05 22.14
N ASP A 70 -22.08 3.24 22.93
CA ASP A 70 -21.56 1.93 23.35
C ASP A 70 -21.58 0.89 22.22
N SER A 71 -22.03 1.28 21.02
CA SER A 71 -22.07 0.40 19.86
C SER A 71 -20.90 0.72 18.93
N PRO A 72 -19.82 -0.08 18.97
CA PRO A 72 -18.75 0.06 17.99
C PRO A 72 -19.28 -0.22 16.58
N LEU A 73 -18.66 0.39 15.57
CA LEU A 73 -18.95 0.05 14.20
C LEU A 73 -18.69 -1.44 13.97
N ALA A 74 -19.67 -2.11 13.40
CA ALA A 74 -19.47 -3.51 13.02
C ALA A 74 -18.30 -3.61 12.04
N ALA A 75 -17.34 -4.47 12.33
CA ALA A 75 -16.24 -4.73 11.43
C ALA A 75 -16.77 -5.09 10.04
N GLY A 76 -16.32 -4.38 9.02
CA GLY A 76 -16.68 -4.67 7.64
C GLY A 76 -16.29 -6.10 7.25
N LYS A 77 -17.13 -6.79 6.51
CA LYS A 77 -16.77 -8.11 5.98
C LYS A 77 -15.56 -7.94 5.05
N PRO A 78 -14.51 -8.78 5.17
CA PRO A 78 -13.41 -8.80 4.22
C PRO A 78 -13.91 -8.96 2.79
N LEU A 79 -13.21 -8.36 1.83
CA LEU A 79 -13.54 -8.53 0.42
C LEU A 79 -13.35 -10.00 0.01
N THR A 80 -14.33 -10.56 -0.69
CA THR A 80 -14.21 -11.90 -1.26
C THR A 80 -13.23 -11.86 -2.42
N ARG A 81 -12.20 -12.67 -2.36
CA ARG A 81 -11.14 -12.73 -3.38
C ARG A 81 -11.54 -13.60 -4.56
N ALA A 82 -11.14 -13.18 -5.76
CA ALA A 82 -11.20 -14.05 -6.91
C ALA A 82 -10.16 -15.18 -6.78
N THR A 83 -10.56 -16.38 -7.13
CA THR A 83 -9.70 -17.59 -7.11
C THR A 83 -9.02 -17.85 -8.44
N ASP A 84 -9.62 -17.36 -9.52
CA ASP A 84 -9.18 -17.65 -10.88
C ASP A 84 -8.24 -16.56 -11.41
N ASN A 85 -7.35 -16.97 -12.30
CA ASN A 85 -6.56 -16.03 -13.07
C ASN A 85 -7.47 -15.32 -14.08
N ALA A 86 -7.41 -14.01 -14.10
CA ALA A 86 -8.18 -13.20 -15.04
C ALA A 86 -7.27 -12.26 -15.84
N SER A 87 -7.60 -12.10 -17.11
CA SER A 87 -6.99 -11.10 -17.98
C SER A 87 -8.09 -10.27 -18.61
N VAL A 88 -7.94 -8.95 -18.55
CA VAL A 88 -8.87 -8.00 -19.17
C VAL A 88 -8.07 -7.06 -20.07
N THR A 89 -8.48 -6.97 -21.32
CA THR A 89 -7.94 -6.03 -22.29
C THR A 89 -9.00 -5.02 -22.66
N VAL A 90 -8.68 -3.73 -22.48
CA VAL A 90 -9.52 -2.62 -22.91
C VAL A 90 -8.79 -1.89 -24.02
N LYS A 91 -9.47 -1.69 -25.15
CA LYS A 91 -8.94 -0.94 -26.28
C LYS A 91 -9.56 0.46 -26.27
N GLU A 92 -8.73 1.47 -26.02
CA GLU A 92 -9.10 2.86 -26.21
C GLU A 92 -8.53 3.33 -27.57
N GLN A 93 -9.35 4.05 -28.33
CA GLN A 93 -9.01 4.38 -29.73
C GLN A 93 -8.07 5.60 -29.86
N ASN A 94 -7.80 6.31 -28.77
CA ASN A 94 -7.20 7.65 -28.85
C ASN A 94 -5.71 7.72 -28.50
N GLU A 95 -5.08 6.64 -28.00
CA GLU A 95 -3.66 6.68 -27.65
C GLU A 95 -2.93 5.42 -28.19
N PRO A 96 -1.79 5.60 -28.88
CA PRO A 96 -0.97 4.50 -29.38
C PRO A 96 -0.08 3.90 -28.26
N VAL A 97 -0.58 3.80 -27.05
CA VAL A 97 0.16 3.34 -25.87
C VAL A 97 -0.62 2.24 -25.16
N ALA A 98 0.03 1.13 -24.91
CA ALA A 98 -0.51 0.08 -24.02
C ALA A 98 -0.09 0.35 -22.57
N GLN A 99 -1.05 0.33 -21.66
CA GLN A 99 -0.82 0.28 -20.22
C GLN A 99 -0.99 -1.17 -19.75
N VAL A 100 0.09 -1.76 -19.26
CA VAL A 100 0.08 -3.13 -18.72
C VAL A 100 0.16 -3.07 -17.21
N SER A 101 -0.75 -3.79 -16.56
CA SER A 101 -0.73 -3.98 -15.10
C SER A 101 -0.88 -5.46 -14.81
N GLN A 102 0.13 -6.04 -14.16
CA GLN A 102 0.10 -7.42 -13.68
C GLN A 102 0.08 -7.41 -12.16
N TRP A 103 -0.93 -8.04 -11.59
CA TRP A 103 -1.04 -8.22 -10.15
C TRP A 103 -0.88 -9.71 -9.81
N LYS A 104 -0.02 -9.99 -8.85
CA LYS A 104 0.20 -11.34 -8.32
C LYS A 104 0.02 -11.32 -6.81
N ARG A 105 -0.50 -12.39 -6.26
CA ARG A 105 -0.69 -12.59 -4.83
C ARG A 105 0.10 -13.80 -4.38
N TYR A 106 0.68 -13.69 -3.21
CA TYR A 106 1.44 -14.73 -2.54
C TYR A 106 0.92 -14.87 -1.12
N ASP A 107 0.57 -16.07 -0.72
CA ASP A 107 0.14 -16.33 0.65
C ASP A 107 1.36 -16.23 1.58
N SER A 108 1.24 -15.39 2.60
CA SER A 108 2.26 -15.30 3.62
C SER A 108 2.14 -16.51 4.57
N ARG A 109 3.19 -17.32 4.61
CA ARG A 109 3.27 -18.47 5.54
C ARG A 109 3.67 -18.06 6.95
N THR A 110 4.17 -16.85 7.12
CA THR A 110 4.62 -16.28 8.38
C THR A 110 3.88 -14.98 8.66
N PRO A 111 3.70 -14.57 9.93
CA PRO A 111 3.19 -13.25 10.25
C PRO A 111 4.05 -12.18 9.59
N VAL A 112 3.40 -11.21 8.96
CA VAL A 112 4.09 -10.11 8.32
C VAL A 112 4.33 -9.02 9.36
N ASN A 113 5.47 -9.12 10.03
CA ASN A 113 5.96 -8.11 10.96
C ASN A 113 6.76 -7.01 10.23
N LEU A 114 7.22 -6.03 10.99
CA LEU A 114 8.01 -4.91 10.47
C LEU A 114 9.29 -5.39 9.75
N ALA A 115 10.03 -6.36 10.33
CA ALA A 115 11.24 -6.90 9.71
C ALA A 115 10.96 -7.54 8.34
N THR A 116 9.90 -8.35 8.24
CA THR A 116 9.46 -8.95 6.96
C THR A 116 9.10 -7.87 5.94
N ARG A 117 8.41 -6.80 6.36
CA ARG A 117 8.10 -5.68 5.46
C ARG A 117 9.35 -5.00 4.95
N MET A 118 10.31 -4.71 5.82
CA MET A 118 11.56 -4.07 5.42
C MET A 118 12.35 -4.94 4.45
N ALA A 119 12.38 -6.26 4.68
CA ALA A 119 13.01 -7.20 3.75
C ALA A 119 12.32 -7.21 2.37
N LEU A 120 10.98 -7.22 2.34
CA LEU A 120 10.20 -7.12 1.10
C LEU A 120 10.41 -5.78 0.39
N ASP A 121 10.53 -4.69 1.13
CA ASP A 121 10.79 -3.37 0.55
C ASP A 121 12.20 -3.30 -0.06
N ALA A 122 13.21 -3.79 0.64
CA ALA A 122 14.57 -3.91 0.11
C ALA A 122 14.60 -4.74 -1.18
N PHE A 123 13.92 -5.89 -1.18
CA PHE A 123 13.79 -6.74 -2.37
C PHE A 123 13.09 -5.99 -3.51
N ASN A 124 11.99 -5.28 -3.22
CA ASN A 124 11.26 -4.53 -4.24
C ASN A 124 12.09 -3.39 -4.83
N VAL A 125 12.92 -2.70 -4.04
CA VAL A 125 13.85 -1.67 -4.54
C VAL A 125 14.83 -2.26 -5.55
N ALA A 126 15.41 -3.41 -5.23
CA ALA A 126 16.32 -4.11 -6.14
C ALA A 126 15.60 -4.63 -7.40
N LEU A 127 14.43 -5.21 -7.26
CA LEU A 127 13.60 -5.66 -8.37
C LEU A 127 13.18 -4.50 -9.29
N ALA A 128 12.76 -3.37 -8.72
CA ALA A 128 12.36 -2.20 -9.50
C ALA A 128 13.54 -1.63 -10.32
N LYS A 129 14.76 -1.69 -9.77
CA LYS A 129 16.00 -1.32 -10.48
C LYS A 129 16.25 -2.25 -11.68
N ASP A 130 16.17 -3.57 -11.46
CA ASP A 130 16.34 -4.56 -12.52
C ASP A 130 15.32 -4.43 -13.63
N LEU A 131 14.04 -4.26 -13.27
CA LEU A 131 12.96 -4.06 -14.22
C LEU A 131 13.18 -2.81 -15.08
N ARG A 132 13.60 -1.70 -14.45
CA ARG A 132 13.90 -0.47 -15.17
C ARG A 132 15.03 -0.67 -16.17
N VAL A 133 16.13 -1.25 -15.73
CA VAL A 133 17.30 -1.49 -16.59
C VAL A 133 16.94 -2.41 -17.76
N ASN A 134 16.31 -3.54 -17.50
CA ASN A 134 16.06 -4.54 -18.55
C ASN A 134 14.94 -4.12 -19.51
N ILE A 135 13.84 -3.56 -19.01
CA ILE A 135 12.66 -3.29 -19.83
C ILE A 135 12.76 -1.91 -20.48
N ARG A 136 13.19 -0.89 -19.75
CA ARG A 136 13.22 0.48 -20.26
C ARG A 136 14.53 0.78 -20.99
N GLU A 137 15.68 0.49 -20.37
CA GLU A 137 16.98 0.95 -20.89
C GLU A 137 17.54 0.02 -21.95
N GLN A 138 17.56 -1.30 -21.72
CA GLN A 138 18.15 -2.26 -22.64
C GLN A 138 17.20 -2.66 -23.78
N ALA A 139 15.95 -2.97 -23.44
CA ALA A 139 14.98 -3.37 -24.45
C ALA A 139 14.33 -2.19 -25.19
N SER A 140 14.51 -0.95 -24.68
CA SER A 140 13.86 0.28 -25.20
C SER A 140 12.35 0.07 -25.43
N GLY A 141 11.73 -0.78 -24.61
CA GLY A 141 10.38 -1.29 -24.83
C GLY A 141 9.32 -0.56 -24.04
N ALA A 142 9.68 0.08 -22.95
CA ALA A 142 8.73 0.74 -22.07
C ALA A 142 9.09 2.20 -21.81
N TYR A 143 8.06 3.05 -21.69
CA TYR A 143 8.22 4.47 -21.32
C TYR A 143 8.33 4.64 -19.81
N SER A 144 7.57 3.85 -19.04
CA SER A 144 7.59 3.83 -17.59
C SER A 144 7.53 2.41 -17.08
N VAL A 145 8.18 2.13 -15.96
CA VAL A 145 8.12 0.83 -15.29
C VAL A 145 8.03 1.08 -13.79
N SER A 146 7.09 0.44 -13.13
CA SER A 146 6.94 0.47 -11.68
C SER A 146 6.72 -0.94 -11.13
N SER A 147 7.26 -1.17 -9.94
CA SER A 147 7.10 -2.40 -9.17
C SER A 147 6.74 -2.03 -7.74
N ARG A 148 5.73 -2.67 -7.19
CA ARG A 148 5.32 -2.46 -5.81
C ARG A 148 4.97 -3.80 -5.16
N LEU A 149 5.66 -4.12 -4.09
CA LEU A 149 5.25 -5.14 -3.14
C LEU A 149 4.45 -4.47 -2.02
N SER A 150 3.32 -5.03 -1.67
CA SER A 150 2.49 -4.58 -0.57
C SER A 150 2.00 -5.76 0.25
N VAL A 151 1.84 -5.52 1.54
CA VAL A 151 1.32 -6.49 2.49
C VAL A 151 -0.05 -6.03 2.94
N ASP A 152 -1.03 -6.91 2.86
CA ASP A 152 -2.32 -6.71 3.48
C ASP A 152 -2.26 -7.27 4.90
N PRO A 153 -2.26 -6.41 5.95
CA PRO A 153 -2.15 -6.88 7.33
C PRO A 153 -3.36 -7.71 7.77
N GLN A 154 -4.54 -7.43 7.23
CA GLN A 154 -5.76 -8.16 7.56
C GLN A 154 -5.85 -9.50 6.82
N ALA A 155 -5.41 -9.51 5.58
CA ALA A 155 -5.51 -10.65 4.69
C ALA A 155 -4.32 -11.61 4.80
N LYS A 156 -3.27 -11.23 5.52
CA LYS A 156 -2.03 -12.00 5.69
C LYS A 156 -1.41 -12.45 4.36
N ASP A 157 -1.49 -11.62 3.34
CA ASP A 157 -0.91 -11.90 2.04
C ASP A 157 0.03 -10.79 1.56
N ILE A 158 0.88 -11.18 0.64
CA ILE A 158 1.79 -10.29 -0.06
C ILE A 158 1.28 -10.16 -1.48
N SER A 159 1.11 -8.95 -1.96
CA SER A 159 0.77 -8.70 -3.35
C SER A 159 1.86 -7.93 -4.08
N HIS A 160 2.08 -8.29 -5.32
CA HIS A 160 3.00 -7.61 -6.23
C HIS A 160 2.22 -7.00 -7.38
N LEU A 161 2.37 -5.71 -7.57
CA LEU A 161 1.88 -4.98 -8.73
C LEU A 161 3.07 -4.56 -9.59
N LEU A 162 3.13 -5.10 -10.79
CA LEU A 162 3.97 -4.62 -11.87
C LEU A 162 3.11 -3.78 -12.79
N ALA A 163 3.56 -2.58 -13.13
CA ALA A 163 2.89 -1.75 -14.14
C ALA A 163 3.92 -1.08 -15.05
N PHE A 164 3.63 -1.05 -16.34
CA PHE A 164 4.45 -0.35 -17.33
C PHE A 164 3.61 0.13 -18.50
N THR A 165 4.17 1.07 -19.27
CA THR A 165 3.58 1.58 -20.51
C THR A 165 4.53 1.28 -21.67
N CYS A 166 4.00 0.79 -22.78
CA CYS A 166 4.79 0.44 -23.96
C CYS A 166 4.00 0.65 -25.26
N GLN A 167 4.64 0.35 -26.39
CA GLN A 167 3.94 0.25 -27.67
C GLN A 167 2.96 -0.94 -27.62
N PRO A 168 1.73 -0.79 -28.18
CA PRO A 168 0.72 -1.84 -28.11
C PRO A 168 1.19 -3.20 -28.67
N GLU A 169 1.99 -3.21 -29.73
CA GLU A 169 2.47 -4.41 -30.38
C GLU A 169 3.52 -5.18 -29.53
N ARG A 170 4.10 -4.51 -28.54
CA ARG A 170 5.20 -5.07 -27.72
C ARG A 170 4.77 -5.49 -26.33
N HIS A 171 3.50 -5.35 -25.95
CA HIS A 171 3.06 -5.59 -24.60
C HIS A 171 3.33 -7.02 -24.10
N ASP A 172 3.11 -8.03 -24.91
CA ASP A 172 3.34 -9.43 -24.54
C ASP A 172 4.83 -9.75 -24.40
N GLU A 173 5.67 -9.25 -25.33
CA GLU A 173 7.12 -9.37 -25.25
C GLU A 173 7.67 -8.76 -23.96
N GLN A 174 7.22 -7.53 -23.64
CA GLN A 174 7.66 -6.80 -22.46
C GLN A 174 7.18 -7.45 -21.17
N LEU A 175 5.96 -7.99 -21.15
CA LEU A 175 5.43 -8.73 -20.01
C LEU A 175 6.21 -10.02 -19.75
N THR A 176 6.58 -10.74 -20.82
CA THR A 176 7.41 -11.94 -20.73
C THR A 176 8.78 -11.59 -20.14
N LEU A 177 9.46 -10.59 -20.68
CA LEU A 177 10.75 -10.12 -20.18
C LEU A 177 10.67 -9.69 -18.71
N ALA A 178 9.60 -8.96 -18.33
CA ALA A 178 9.41 -8.56 -16.94
C ALA A 178 9.28 -9.76 -15.99
N ASN A 179 8.55 -10.79 -16.40
CA ASN A 179 8.42 -12.02 -15.62
C ASN A 179 9.76 -12.77 -15.51
N GLU A 180 10.56 -12.82 -16.56
CA GLU A 180 11.91 -13.41 -16.53
C GLU A 180 12.84 -12.66 -15.57
N VAL A 181 12.83 -11.33 -15.61
CA VAL A 181 13.60 -10.48 -14.68
C VAL A 181 13.19 -10.76 -13.24
N MET A 182 11.89 -10.87 -12.98
CA MET A 182 11.37 -11.17 -11.65
C MET A 182 11.81 -12.56 -11.16
N VAL A 183 11.75 -13.60 -12.01
CA VAL A 183 12.21 -14.95 -11.67
C VAL A 183 13.71 -14.96 -11.39
N LYS A 184 14.53 -14.26 -12.18
CA LYS A 184 15.97 -14.12 -11.94
C LYS A 184 16.24 -13.44 -10.59
N ARG A 185 15.49 -12.38 -10.26
CA ARG A 185 15.65 -11.68 -8.97
C ARG A 185 15.25 -12.56 -7.79
N LEU A 186 14.16 -13.32 -7.91
CA LEU A 186 13.74 -14.26 -6.86
C LEU A 186 14.80 -15.34 -6.60
N THR A 187 15.52 -15.78 -7.64
CA THR A 187 16.59 -16.77 -7.50
C THR A 187 17.89 -16.16 -6.96
N LYS A 188 18.20 -14.93 -7.38
CA LYS A 188 19.43 -14.22 -6.98
C LYS A 188 19.37 -13.70 -5.56
N GLY A 189 18.17 -13.30 -5.08
CA GLY A 189 18.00 -12.59 -3.83
C GLY A 189 18.50 -11.14 -3.88
N ILE A 190 18.94 -10.61 -2.75
CA ILE A 190 19.51 -9.26 -2.59
C ILE A 190 20.99 -9.40 -2.28
N SER A 191 21.86 -8.69 -2.99
CA SER A 191 23.28 -8.64 -2.68
C SER A 191 23.56 -7.76 -1.46
N GLU A 192 24.71 -7.97 -0.82
CA GLU A 192 25.17 -7.15 0.29
C GLU A 192 25.26 -5.66 -0.07
N GLN A 193 25.73 -5.35 -1.28
CA GLN A 193 25.79 -3.98 -1.76
C GLN A 193 24.39 -3.36 -1.88
N GLU A 194 23.43 -4.06 -2.48
CA GLU A 194 22.05 -3.59 -2.63
C GLU A 194 21.38 -3.38 -1.27
N LEU A 195 21.65 -4.27 -0.32
CA LEU A 195 21.15 -4.12 1.05
C LEU A 195 21.74 -2.90 1.74
N ASN A 196 23.06 -2.68 1.63
CA ASN A 196 23.71 -1.51 2.19
C ASN A 196 23.18 -0.20 1.58
N GLU A 197 22.96 -0.15 0.26
CA GLU A 197 22.36 0.99 -0.42
C GLU A 197 20.93 1.26 0.11
N TYR A 198 20.14 0.21 0.30
CA TYR A 198 18.79 0.31 0.89
C TYR A 198 18.84 0.84 2.32
N GLN A 199 19.69 0.26 3.19
CA GLN A 199 19.85 0.67 4.58
C GLN A 199 20.21 2.16 4.70
N GLN A 200 21.17 2.63 3.91
CA GLN A 200 21.55 4.05 3.90
C GLN A 200 20.43 4.98 3.44
N ASN A 201 19.62 4.54 2.47
CA ASN A 201 18.50 5.33 1.99
C ASN A 201 17.37 5.40 3.03
N VAL A 202 17.05 4.29 3.69
CA VAL A 202 16.05 4.25 4.77
C VAL A 202 16.51 5.10 5.95
N GLN A 203 17.78 4.99 6.38
CA GLN A 203 18.31 5.81 7.48
C GLN A 203 18.16 7.30 7.18
N ARG A 204 18.54 7.74 5.99
CA ARG A 204 18.33 9.15 5.58
C ARG A 204 16.87 9.56 5.58
N SER A 205 15.97 8.66 5.17
CA SER A 205 14.53 8.93 5.17
C SER A 205 14.00 9.08 6.60
N LEU A 206 14.44 8.24 7.53
CA LEU A 206 14.08 8.31 8.95
C LEU A 206 14.54 9.63 9.58
N ASP A 207 15.79 10.05 9.32
CA ASP A 207 16.34 11.31 9.80
C ASP A 207 15.51 12.53 9.33
N ILE A 208 14.98 12.49 8.10
CA ILE A 208 14.12 13.55 7.55
C ILE A 208 12.73 13.48 8.17
N GLN A 209 12.16 12.30 8.33
CA GLN A 209 10.83 12.09 8.89
C GLN A 209 10.72 12.59 10.33
N GLN A 210 11.74 12.36 11.15
CA GLN A 210 11.77 12.80 12.55
C GLN A 210 11.79 14.34 12.69
N ARG A 211 12.19 15.07 11.65
CA ARG A 211 12.25 16.55 11.66
C ARG A 211 10.94 17.21 11.24
N SER A 212 9.99 16.46 10.73
CA SER A 212 8.71 16.97 10.25
C SER A 212 7.56 16.46 11.12
N VAL A 213 6.86 17.40 11.76
CA VAL A 213 5.67 17.11 12.58
C VAL A 213 4.62 16.32 11.79
N GLN A 214 4.37 16.72 10.53
CA GLN A 214 3.42 16.04 9.66
C GLN A 214 3.86 14.62 9.31
N GLN A 215 5.13 14.43 9.02
CA GLN A 215 5.65 13.09 8.69
C GLN A 215 5.65 12.19 9.91
N LEU A 216 6.01 12.71 11.09
CA LEU A 216 5.94 11.96 12.33
C LEU A 216 4.50 11.52 12.65
N ALA A 217 3.52 12.42 12.49
CA ALA A 217 2.11 12.06 12.66
C ALA A 217 1.69 10.93 11.71
N ASN A 218 2.04 11.03 10.43
CA ASN A 218 1.75 9.98 9.45
C ASN A 218 2.44 8.66 9.78
N THR A 219 3.67 8.70 10.28
CA THR A 219 4.43 7.51 10.69
C THR A 219 3.74 6.79 11.85
N ILE A 220 3.30 7.53 12.86
CA ILE A 220 2.56 6.99 14.02
C ILE A 220 1.22 6.39 13.56
N ILE A 221 0.47 7.10 12.73
CA ILE A 221 -0.80 6.62 12.17
C ILE A 221 -0.60 5.32 11.39
N ASN A 222 0.42 5.27 10.54
CA ASN A 222 0.71 4.08 9.75
C ASN A 222 1.15 2.90 10.64
N SER A 223 1.93 3.14 11.69
CA SER A 223 2.32 2.12 12.67
C SER A 223 1.08 1.55 13.37
N LEU A 224 0.18 2.41 13.82
CA LEU A 224 -1.06 1.99 14.46
C LEU A 224 -1.93 1.15 13.51
N ILE A 225 -2.16 1.61 12.28
CA ILE A 225 -2.99 0.90 11.29
C ILE A 225 -2.39 -0.45 10.91
N GLN A 226 -1.07 -0.53 10.79
CA GLN A 226 -0.40 -1.71 10.23
C GLN A 226 -0.03 -2.75 11.28
N TYR A 227 0.23 -2.33 12.52
CA TYR A 227 0.78 -3.18 13.58
C TYR A 227 -0.07 -3.16 14.85
N ASP A 228 -1.12 -2.33 14.91
CA ASP A 228 -1.90 -2.05 16.13
C ASP A 228 -1.01 -1.52 17.28
N ASP A 229 0.12 -0.91 16.91
CA ASP A 229 1.10 -0.35 17.82
C ASP A 229 1.62 1.00 17.29
N PRO A 230 1.31 2.12 17.94
CA PRO A 230 1.76 3.43 17.51
C PRO A 230 3.28 3.63 17.64
N ALA A 231 3.97 2.77 18.40
CA ALA A 231 5.41 2.84 18.63
C ALA A 231 6.24 1.88 17.73
N ALA A 232 5.60 1.03 16.93
CA ALA A 232 6.32 0.02 16.12
C ALA A 232 7.38 0.64 15.18
N TRP A 233 7.20 1.88 14.73
CA TRP A 233 8.18 2.58 13.90
C TRP A 233 9.51 2.83 14.61
N THR A 234 9.55 2.90 15.96
CA THR A 234 10.78 3.13 16.73
C THR A 234 11.76 1.97 16.67
N GLU A 235 11.29 0.78 16.35
CA GLU A 235 12.12 -0.41 16.17
C GLU A 235 12.79 -0.44 14.79
N GLN A 236 12.38 0.43 13.87
CA GLN A 236 12.80 0.39 12.48
C GLN A 236 14.32 0.56 12.31
N GLU A 237 14.95 1.43 13.09
CA GLU A 237 16.41 1.64 13.04
C GLU A 237 17.17 0.38 13.46
N GLN A 238 16.71 -0.29 14.53
CA GLN A 238 17.35 -1.51 15.02
C GLN A 238 17.18 -2.67 14.03
N LEU A 239 15.98 -2.82 13.49
CA LEU A 239 15.67 -3.86 12.52
C LEU A 239 16.41 -3.64 11.20
N LEU A 240 16.63 -2.37 10.82
CA LEU A 240 17.36 -2.03 9.59
C LEU A 240 18.77 -2.62 9.57
N VAL A 241 19.47 -2.56 10.71
CA VAL A 241 20.83 -3.11 10.87
C VAL A 241 20.81 -4.65 10.89
N MET A 242 19.70 -5.24 11.31
CA MET A 242 19.56 -6.70 11.45
C MET A 242 19.04 -7.39 10.18
N LEU A 243 18.70 -6.65 9.11
CA LEU A 243 18.20 -7.25 7.88
C LEU A 243 19.25 -8.20 7.30
N PRO A 244 18.92 -9.48 7.12
CA PRO A 244 19.87 -10.45 6.58
C PRO A 244 20.08 -10.25 5.08
N THR A 245 21.29 -10.53 4.61
CA THR A 245 21.57 -10.77 3.20
C THR A 245 21.07 -12.16 2.83
N TYR A 246 20.20 -12.25 1.83
CA TYR A 246 19.72 -13.51 1.25
C TYR A 246 20.19 -13.66 -0.18
#